data_d5ab73932fe0a28966b75beaadd8c066
#
_entry.id   d5ab73932fe0a28966b75beaadd8c066
#
_cell.length_a   1.000
_cell.length_b   1.000
_cell.length_c   1.000
_cell.angle_alpha   90.00
_cell.angle_beta   90.00
_cell.angle_gamma   90.00
#
_symmetry.space_group_name_H-M   'P 1'
#
loop_
_entity.id
_entity.type
_entity.pdbx_description
1 polymer ?
#
loop_
_entity_poly.entity_id
_entity_poly.type
_entity_poly.pdbx_seq_one_letter_code
_entity_poly.pdbx_strand_id
1 'polypeptide(L)'
;MTALSQPAPLLLTKRRVWIIFSALIAGMLLSSLDQTIVSTAMPTIVGQLGGVEHQVWITSAYLLATTIVMPIYGKLGDVLGRRRLFLIAIALFTLASIGCAFAGDFWMFVTFRAMQGLGAGGLMILSQAIIADIVPASERGKYLGPLGAVFGLSAIAGPLLGGFFVNNLTWQWAFYINIPVGIAAFVIALFALTLPNKKATKRIDILGVIFLSAATTCLIFFTDFGGDKDFGWSSPATWAWGVGLLAAVAGFIIAEARAEDPIIPLSLFRNPVFVNATAIGLTLGLGMFAAIGFVPTFLQMSSGTSAAASGLLMIPMMVGLIGTSIVSGILITRTGRYKIFPIVGTVLTGIAMIAMTTLTAATPIWLICVFLFVFGAGLGLIMQVVVLVVQNAVPASEVGTATSTNNYFREVGAALGTAVFGTIFTTRLTENLQDVFSAAGASPADAANATSTLDPQTLGQLPDSVRDGIVNAYADALAPVFWYLVPFIGLAFILALFLKQIPLSDVAGLVARGEAISGDEAELLEAAQRSGAVTHGAGEVEMAVTGSVRTQRGDPDGR
;
A
#
# COMPACT_ATOMS: atom_id res chain seq x y z
N MET A 1 -27.38 -24.07 -34.61
CA MET A 1 -26.31 -23.74 -33.65
C MET A 1 -25.73 -22.38 -34.07
N THR A 2 -26.24 -21.32 -33.51
CA THR A 2 -25.71 -19.95 -33.73
C THR A 2 -24.33 -19.87 -33.06
N ALA A 3 -23.29 -19.77 -33.85
CA ALA A 3 -21.95 -19.44 -33.37
C ALA A 3 -22.06 -18.11 -32.60
N LEU A 4 -21.91 -18.18 -31.27
CA LEU A 4 -21.76 -16.99 -30.44
C LEU A 4 -20.52 -16.27 -30.95
N SER A 5 -20.71 -15.16 -31.67
CA SER A 5 -19.62 -14.32 -32.12
C SER A 5 -18.79 -13.90 -30.89
N GLN A 6 -17.54 -14.35 -30.81
CA GLN A 6 -16.63 -13.87 -29.78
C GLN A 6 -16.49 -12.36 -29.95
N PRO A 7 -16.57 -11.58 -28.87
CA PRO A 7 -16.35 -10.14 -28.96
C PRO A 7 -14.96 -9.88 -29.53
N ALA A 8 -14.84 -8.88 -30.41
CA ALA A 8 -13.56 -8.48 -30.99
C ALA A 8 -12.51 -8.24 -29.89
N PRO A 9 -11.26 -8.67 -30.10
CA PRO A 9 -10.20 -8.51 -29.11
C PRO A 9 -9.93 -7.03 -28.82
N LEU A 10 -9.60 -6.71 -27.57
CA LEU A 10 -9.31 -5.35 -27.13
C LEU A 10 -7.98 -4.87 -27.75
N LEU A 11 -7.96 -3.70 -28.38
CA LEU A 11 -6.72 -3.10 -28.87
C LEU A 11 -6.03 -2.30 -27.74
N LEU A 12 -4.85 -2.73 -27.31
CA LEU A 12 -4.03 -2.09 -26.29
C LEU A 12 -2.97 -1.17 -26.90
N THR A 13 -3.43 -0.05 -27.47
CA THR A 13 -2.52 0.99 -27.99
C THR A 13 -1.87 1.77 -26.83
N LYS A 14 -0.68 2.34 -27.04
CA LYS A 14 0.05 3.14 -26.04
C LYS A 14 -0.81 4.24 -25.44
N ARG A 15 -1.58 4.96 -26.28
CA ARG A 15 -2.49 6.02 -25.83
C ARG A 15 -3.54 5.47 -24.86
N ARG A 16 -4.14 4.33 -25.17
CA ARG A 16 -5.18 3.71 -24.35
C ARG A 16 -4.61 3.25 -23.01
N VAL A 17 -3.44 2.65 -23.01
CA VAL A 17 -2.73 2.23 -21.78
C VAL A 17 -2.51 3.44 -20.86
N TRP A 18 -2.06 4.59 -21.39
CA TRP A 18 -1.86 5.80 -20.59
C TRP A 18 -3.16 6.39 -20.04
N ILE A 19 -4.27 6.35 -20.79
CA ILE A 19 -5.59 6.80 -20.29
C ILE A 19 -6.06 5.89 -19.16
N ILE A 20 -5.95 4.57 -19.32
CA ILE A 20 -6.27 3.63 -18.24
C ILE A 20 -5.38 3.92 -17.02
N PHE A 21 -4.08 4.08 -17.24
CA PHE A 21 -3.12 4.33 -16.18
C PHE A 21 -3.43 5.60 -15.38
N SER A 22 -3.91 6.67 -16.02
CA SER A 22 -4.33 7.89 -15.30
C SER A 22 -5.51 7.65 -14.36
N ALA A 23 -6.48 6.81 -14.74
CA ALA A 23 -7.57 6.42 -13.87
C ALA A 23 -7.10 5.59 -12.66
N LEU A 24 -6.11 4.70 -12.88
CA LEU A 24 -5.54 3.88 -11.82
C LEU A 24 -4.76 4.73 -10.82
N ILE A 25 -3.96 5.70 -11.30
CA ILE A 25 -3.27 6.68 -10.45
C ILE A 25 -4.29 7.48 -9.62
N ALA A 26 -5.35 7.99 -10.24
CA ALA A 26 -6.36 8.76 -9.54
C ALA A 26 -7.07 7.92 -8.44
N GLY A 27 -7.38 6.65 -8.72
CA GLY A 27 -7.93 5.73 -7.74
C GLY A 27 -6.99 5.45 -6.56
N MET A 28 -5.69 5.23 -6.82
CA MET A 28 -4.70 5.05 -5.77
C MET A 28 -4.44 6.33 -4.98
N LEU A 29 -4.44 7.49 -5.65
CA LEU A 29 -4.30 8.79 -4.99
C LEU A 29 -5.44 9.04 -4.01
N LEU A 30 -6.69 8.73 -4.39
CA LEU A 30 -7.84 8.81 -3.50
C LEU A 30 -7.60 8.07 -2.18
N SER A 31 -7.25 6.79 -2.24
CA SER A 31 -7.08 5.97 -1.04
C SER A 31 -5.89 6.38 -0.19
N SER A 32 -4.76 6.72 -0.83
CA SER A 32 -3.51 7.07 -0.15
C SER A 32 -3.56 8.47 0.46
N LEU A 33 -4.13 9.45 -0.26
CA LEU A 33 -4.24 10.83 0.21
C LEU A 33 -5.22 10.96 1.37
N ASP A 34 -6.36 10.28 1.29
CA ASP A 34 -7.38 10.26 2.34
C ASP A 34 -6.80 9.80 3.69
N GLN A 35 -6.03 8.71 3.69
CA GLN A 35 -5.41 8.17 4.91
C GLN A 35 -4.49 9.20 5.59
N THR A 36 -3.71 9.93 4.81
CA THR A 36 -2.73 10.90 5.34
C THR A 36 -3.37 12.23 5.74
N ILE A 37 -4.41 12.69 5.03
CA ILE A 37 -5.19 13.88 5.41
C ILE A 37 -5.92 13.62 6.73
N VAL A 38 -6.60 12.47 6.87
CA VAL A 38 -7.38 12.14 8.06
C VAL A 38 -6.49 12.02 9.29
N SER A 39 -5.30 11.42 9.18
CA SER A 39 -4.37 11.35 10.32
C SER A 39 -3.98 12.71 10.87
N THR A 40 -3.86 13.72 10.01
CA THR A 40 -3.55 15.11 10.40
C THR A 40 -4.77 15.83 11.00
N ALA A 41 -5.97 15.57 10.47
CA ALA A 41 -7.21 16.18 10.95
C ALA A 41 -7.79 15.47 12.19
N MET A 42 -7.25 14.32 12.59
CA MET A 42 -7.76 13.44 13.65
C MET A 42 -8.12 14.17 14.95
N PRO A 43 -7.22 15.01 15.55
CA PRO A 43 -7.53 15.68 16.81
C PRO A 43 -8.78 16.57 16.72
N THR A 44 -8.95 17.27 15.59
CA THR A 44 -10.11 18.15 15.36
C THR A 44 -11.39 17.34 15.16
N ILE A 45 -11.30 16.20 14.43
CA ILE A 45 -12.44 15.31 14.18
C ILE A 45 -12.97 14.75 15.51
N VAL A 46 -12.10 14.15 16.32
CA VAL A 46 -12.50 13.54 17.61
C VAL A 46 -12.94 14.60 18.62
N GLY A 47 -12.35 15.80 18.58
CA GLY A 47 -12.75 16.91 19.43
C GLY A 47 -14.19 17.41 19.13
N GLN A 48 -14.63 17.34 17.86
CA GLN A 48 -15.97 17.76 17.47
C GLN A 48 -17.03 16.66 17.54
N LEU A 49 -16.67 15.41 17.18
CA LEU A 49 -17.60 14.27 17.19
C LEU A 49 -17.65 13.55 18.54
N GLY A 50 -16.77 13.91 19.49
CA GLY A 50 -16.53 13.14 20.70
C GLY A 50 -15.72 11.88 20.41
N GLY A 51 -15.43 11.08 21.46
CA GLY A 51 -14.73 9.81 21.28
C GLY A 51 -13.21 9.90 21.28
N VAL A 52 -12.64 10.90 21.95
CA VAL A 52 -11.18 11.05 22.13
C VAL A 52 -10.54 9.76 22.68
N GLU A 53 -11.21 9.10 23.63
CA GLU A 53 -10.77 7.82 24.21
C GLU A 53 -10.76 6.67 23.18
N HIS A 54 -11.51 6.82 22.09
CA HIS A 54 -11.70 5.80 21.07
C HIS A 54 -11.09 6.19 19.70
N GLN A 55 -10.27 7.25 19.63
CA GLN A 55 -9.72 7.77 18.38
C GLN A 55 -9.01 6.73 17.49
N VAL A 56 -8.40 5.71 18.11
CA VAL A 56 -7.72 4.61 17.41
C VAL A 56 -8.65 3.89 16.45
N TRP A 57 -9.96 3.76 16.80
CA TRP A 57 -10.95 3.09 15.96
C TRP A 57 -11.12 3.71 14.57
N ILE A 58 -10.88 5.02 14.42
CA ILE A 58 -10.98 5.71 13.12
C ILE A 58 -9.96 5.13 12.12
N THR A 59 -8.74 4.88 12.59
CA THR A 59 -7.67 4.33 11.76
C THR A 59 -7.79 2.81 11.66
N SER A 60 -8.03 2.13 12.79
CA SER A 60 -8.12 0.66 12.83
C SER A 60 -9.29 0.14 11.98
N ALA A 61 -10.47 0.78 12.00
CA ALA A 61 -11.61 0.37 11.18
C ALA A 61 -11.30 0.47 9.68
N TYR A 62 -10.63 1.54 9.25
CA TYR A 62 -10.21 1.71 7.85
C TYR A 62 -9.16 0.67 7.44
N LEU A 63 -8.10 0.51 8.24
CA LEU A 63 -7.01 -0.44 7.95
C LEU A 63 -7.50 -1.89 7.98
N LEU A 64 -8.33 -2.25 8.96
CA LEU A 64 -8.94 -3.57 9.06
C LEU A 64 -9.74 -3.90 7.80
N ALA A 65 -10.67 -3.02 7.42
CA ALA A 65 -11.49 -3.20 6.23
C ALA A 65 -10.64 -3.28 4.95
N THR A 66 -9.62 -2.41 4.82
CA THR A 66 -8.69 -2.39 3.70
C THR A 66 -7.93 -3.71 3.60
N THR A 67 -7.37 -4.19 4.70
CA THR A 67 -6.54 -5.40 4.74
C THR A 67 -7.36 -6.66 4.44
N ILE A 68 -8.54 -6.80 5.04
CA ILE A 68 -9.45 -7.94 4.81
C ILE A 68 -9.85 -8.03 3.34
N VAL A 69 -10.18 -6.89 2.72
CA VAL A 69 -10.76 -6.91 1.38
C VAL A 69 -9.72 -7.11 0.27
N MET A 70 -8.42 -6.88 0.54
CA MET A 70 -7.37 -7.03 -0.47
C MET A 70 -7.37 -8.41 -1.15
N PRO A 71 -7.24 -9.54 -0.43
CA PRO A 71 -7.28 -10.87 -1.06
C PRO A 71 -8.60 -11.15 -1.77
N ILE A 72 -9.70 -10.65 -1.22
CA ILE A 72 -11.04 -10.82 -1.80
C ILE A 72 -11.12 -10.11 -3.16
N TYR A 73 -10.70 -8.85 -3.28
CA TYR A 73 -10.69 -8.15 -4.56
C TYR A 73 -9.70 -8.75 -5.56
N GLY A 74 -8.55 -9.26 -5.09
CA GLY A 74 -7.61 -9.98 -5.95
C GLY A 74 -8.26 -11.17 -6.62
N LYS A 75 -8.87 -12.06 -5.82
CA LYS A 75 -9.57 -13.24 -6.30
C LYS A 75 -10.79 -12.90 -7.14
N LEU A 76 -11.65 -12.03 -6.65
CA LEU A 76 -12.85 -11.61 -7.39
C LEU A 76 -12.48 -10.94 -8.72
N GLY A 77 -11.38 -10.17 -8.76
CA GLY A 77 -10.86 -9.56 -9.98
C GLY A 77 -10.48 -10.59 -11.05
N ASP A 78 -9.86 -11.68 -10.63
CA ASP A 78 -9.46 -12.75 -11.52
C ASP A 78 -10.68 -13.56 -12.03
N VAL A 79 -11.74 -13.69 -11.23
CA VAL A 79 -12.96 -14.49 -11.54
C VAL A 79 -14.04 -13.68 -12.26
N LEU A 80 -14.39 -12.48 -11.74
CA LEU A 80 -15.50 -11.64 -12.22
C LEU A 80 -15.08 -10.60 -13.26
N GLY A 81 -13.75 -10.37 -13.38
CA GLY A 81 -13.19 -9.29 -14.17
C GLY A 81 -12.98 -7.99 -13.36
N ARG A 82 -11.87 -7.32 -13.64
CA ARG A 82 -11.35 -6.22 -12.80
C ARG A 82 -12.07 -4.90 -13.01
N ARG A 83 -12.68 -4.66 -14.18
CA ARG A 83 -13.37 -3.40 -14.52
C ARG A 83 -14.51 -3.09 -13.57
N ARG A 84 -15.45 -4.04 -13.41
CA ARG A 84 -16.64 -3.83 -12.58
C ARG A 84 -16.26 -3.58 -11.14
N LEU A 85 -15.34 -4.37 -10.62
CA LEU A 85 -14.89 -4.26 -9.24
C LEU A 85 -14.15 -2.95 -8.99
N PHE A 86 -13.36 -2.46 -9.93
CA PHE A 86 -12.67 -1.17 -9.82
C PHE A 86 -13.67 0.00 -9.78
N LEU A 87 -14.70 -0.02 -10.62
CA LEU A 87 -15.78 0.99 -10.60
C LEU A 87 -16.57 0.92 -9.29
N ILE A 88 -16.89 -0.28 -8.79
CA ILE A 88 -17.55 -0.45 -7.49
C ILE A 88 -16.66 0.08 -6.36
N ALA A 89 -15.36 -0.19 -6.38
CA ALA A 89 -14.43 0.29 -5.36
C ALA A 89 -14.34 1.82 -5.33
N ILE A 90 -14.27 2.49 -6.51
CA ILE A 90 -14.31 3.98 -6.58
C ILE A 90 -15.63 4.51 -6.04
N ALA A 91 -16.77 3.93 -6.48
CA ALA A 91 -18.09 4.38 -6.05
C ALA A 91 -18.25 4.20 -4.54
N LEU A 92 -17.89 3.03 -3.99
CA LEU A 92 -17.97 2.75 -2.56
C LEU A 92 -17.09 3.71 -1.75
N PHE A 93 -15.84 3.94 -2.18
CA PHE A 93 -14.95 4.88 -1.53
C PHE A 93 -15.51 6.31 -1.52
N THR A 94 -16.00 6.78 -2.68
CA THR A 94 -16.52 8.13 -2.83
C THR A 94 -17.82 8.33 -2.03
N LEU A 95 -18.74 7.36 -2.05
CA LEU A 95 -19.98 7.42 -1.26
C LEU A 95 -19.69 7.36 0.25
N ALA A 96 -18.74 6.52 0.67
CA ALA A 96 -18.32 6.47 2.06
C ALA A 96 -17.63 7.79 2.51
N SER A 97 -16.88 8.46 1.62
CA SER A 97 -16.32 9.79 1.89
C SER A 97 -17.42 10.82 2.13
N ILE A 98 -18.50 10.79 1.34
CA ILE A 98 -19.68 11.64 1.58
C ILE A 98 -20.27 11.32 2.96
N GLY A 99 -20.42 10.04 3.29
CA GLY A 99 -20.91 9.60 4.61
C GLY A 99 -20.05 10.11 5.77
N CYS A 100 -18.71 10.04 5.65
CA CYS A 100 -17.79 10.60 6.64
C CYS A 100 -17.99 12.12 6.83
N ALA A 101 -18.13 12.87 5.73
CA ALA A 101 -18.32 14.32 5.79
C ALA A 101 -19.64 14.74 6.48
N PHE A 102 -20.68 13.90 6.41
CA PHE A 102 -21.98 14.12 7.03
C PHE A 102 -22.20 13.36 8.34
N ALA A 103 -21.17 12.72 8.89
CA ALA A 103 -21.30 11.99 10.14
C ALA A 103 -21.63 12.94 11.31
N GLY A 104 -22.72 12.64 12.01
CA GLY A 104 -23.23 13.43 13.15
C GLY A 104 -22.65 12.95 14.50
N ASP A 105 -22.08 11.76 14.56
CA ASP A 105 -21.49 11.18 15.76
C ASP A 105 -20.25 10.33 15.42
N PHE A 106 -19.48 10.00 16.44
CA PHE A 106 -18.23 9.26 16.33
C PHE A 106 -18.40 7.87 15.69
N TRP A 107 -19.38 7.07 16.12
CA TRP A 107 -19.55 5.70 15.63
C TRP A 107 -20.08 5.65 14.19
N MET A 108 -20.92 6.61 13.80
CA MET A 108 -21.34 6.80 12.41
C MET A 108 -20.10 7.09 11.54
N PHE A 109 -19.21 7.95 12.01
CA PHE A 109 -17.96 8.27 11.33
C PHE A 109 -17.08 7.03 11.17
N VAL A 110 -16.84 6.25 12.26
CA VAL A 110 -16.08 5.00 12.23
C VAL A 110 -16.67 3.99 11.25
N THR A 111 -18.01 3.88 11.20
CA THR A 111 -18.70 2.98 10.25
C THR A 111 -18.41 3.39 8.80
N PHE A 112 -18.51 4.67 8.46
CA PHE A 112 -18.18 5.14 7.12
C PHE A 112 -16.67 5.01 6.81
N ARG A 113 -15.78 5.14 7.81
CA ARG A 113 -14.36 4.84 7.65
C ARG A 113 -14.11 3.38 7.29
N ALA A 114 -14.82 2.43 7.92
CA ALA A 114 -14.74 1.02 7.53
C ALA A 114 -15.22 0.80 6.08
N MET A 115 -16.36 1.41 5.70
CA MET A 115 -16.85 1.32 4.31
C MET A 115 -15.88 1.93 3.30
N GLN A 116 -15.22 3.03 3.66
CA GLN A 116 -14.20 3.69 2.85
C GLN A 116 -12.97 2.77 2.70
N GLY A 117 -12.56 2.07 3.76
CA GLY A 117 -11.50 1.07 3.73
C GLY A 117 -11.79 -0.09 2.77
N LEU A 118 -13.06 -0.56 2.70
CA LEU A 118 -13.47 -1.56 1.71
C LEU A 118 -13.23 -1.08 0.27
N GLY A 119 -13.49 0.20 -0.02
CA GLY A 119 -13.19 0.80 -1.32
C GLY A 119 -11.68 0.91 -1.57
N ALA A 120 -10.94 1.41 -0.58
CA ALA A 120 -9.50 1.68 -0.67
C ALA A 120 -8.67 0.43 -0.99
N GLY A 121 -8.92 -0.68 -0.30
CA GLY A 121 -8.24 -1.95 -0.57
C GLY A 121 -8.47 -2.45 -1.99
N GLY A 122 -9.72 -2.28 -2.51
CA GLY A 122 -10.05 -2.57 -3.90
C GLY A 122 -9.29 -1.69 -4.89
N LEU A 123 -9.23 -0.38 -4.67
CA LEU A 123 -8.51 0.55 -5.53
C LEU A 123 -7.02 0.22 -5.62
N MET A 124 -6.38 -0.10 -4.50
CA MET A 124 -4.96 -0.44 -4.45
C MET A 124 -4.65 -1.71 -5.24
N ILE A 125 -5.35 -2.81 -4.96
CA ILE A 125 -5.06 -4.12 -5.54
C ILE A 125 -5.45 -4.17 -7.02
N LEU A 126 -6.64 -3.68 -7.36
CA LEU A 126 -7.12 -3.71 -8.73
C LEU A 126 -6.29 -2.80 -9.65
N SER A 127 -5.76 -1.67 -9.17
CA SER A 127 -4.85 -0.84 -9.95
C SER A 127 -3.60 -1.61 -10.36
N GLN A 128 -2.94 -2.28 -9.42
CA GLN A 128 -1.75 -3.09 -9.71
C GLN A 128 -2.07 -4.28 -10.61
N ALA A 129 -3.21 -4.93 -10.40
CA ALA A 129 -3.63 -6.08 -11.18
C ALA A 129 -4.05 -5.70 -12.61
N ILE A 130 -4.72 -4.56 -12.82
CA ILE A 130 -5.08 -4.05 -14.16
C ILE A 130 -3.83 -3.74 -14.97
N ILE A 131 -2.80 -3.12 -14.35
CA ILE A 131 -1.52 -2.89 -15.03
C ILE A 131 -0.93 -4.21 -15.53
N ALA A 132 -0.99 -5.28 -14.74
CA ALA A 132 -0.49 -6.57 -15.15
C ALA A 132 -1.29 -7.21 -16.31
N ASP A 133 -2.55 -6.82 -16.48
CA ASP A 133 -3.37 -7.26 -17.60
C ASP A 133 -3.04 -6.55 -18.92
N ILE A 134 -2.76 -5.24 -18.83
CA ILE A 134 -2.61 -4.39 -20.03
C ILE A 134 -1.16 -4.15 -20.43
N VAL A 135 -0.19 -4.45 -19.53
CA VAL A 135 1.24 -4.20 -19.76
C VAL A 135 2.03 -5.49 -19.57
N PRO A 136 2.92 -5.87 -20.52
CA PRO A 136 3.81 -7.01 -20.36
C PRO A 136 4.76 -6.82 -19.18
N ALA A 137 5.18 -7.91 -18.52
CA ALA A 137 6.04 -7.86 -17.33
C ALA A 137 7.36 -7.11 -17.59
N SER A 138 7.93 -7.24 -18.79
CA SER A 138 9.14 -6.52 -19.23
C SER A 138 8.98 -5.00 -19.22
N GLU A 139 7.77 -4.46 -19.37
CA GLU A 139 7.49 -3.03 -19.38
C GLU A 139 6.80 -2.51 -18.11
N ARG A 140 6.31 -3.39 -17.22
CA ARG A 140 5.55 -2.99 -16.01
C ARG A 140 6.33 -2.06 -15.08
N GLY A 141 7.66 -2.19 -15.05
CA GLY A 141 8.50 -1.37 -14.18
C GLY A 141 8.25 0.13 -14.34
N LYS A 142 8.10 0.60 -15.58
CA LYS A 142 7.85 2.03 -15.88
C LYS A 142 6.47 2.54 -15.43
N TYR A 143 5.51 1.64 -15.17
CA TYR A 143 4.17 1.98 -14.66
C TYR A 143 4.06 1.77 -13.14
N LEU A 144 4.64 0.68 -12.61
CA LEU A 144 4.61 0.41 -11.18
C LEU A 144 5.43 1.43 -10.37
N GLY A 145 6.54 1.94 -10.93
CA GLY A 145 7.33 3.00 -10.29
C GLY A 145 6.48 4.24 -9.93
N PRO A 146 5.82 4.88 -10.91
CA PRO A 146 4.90 5.99 -10.65
C PRO A 146 3.71 5.64 -9.75
N LEU A 147 3.17 4.40 -9.79
CA LEU A 147 2.15 3.97 -8.82
C LEU A 147 2.69 4.00 -7.38
N GLY A 148 3.95 3.59 -7.18
CA GLY A 148 4.62 3.71 -5.89
C GLY A 148 4.83 5.18 -5.47
N ALA A 149 5.07 6.07 -6.44
CA ALA A 149 5.24 7.50 -6.20
C ALA A 149 3.98 8.17 -5.63
N VAL A 150 2.78 7.64 -5.91
CA VAL A 150 1.51 8.14 -5.35
C VAL A 150 1.52 8.12 -3.83
N PHE A 151 2.06 7.07 -3.21
CA PHE A 151 2.17 6.99 -1.75
C PHE A 151 3.08 8.10 -1.20
N GLY A 152 4.22 8.32 -1.84
CA GLY A 152 5.13 9.40 -1.45
C GLY A 152 4.52 10.78 -1.60
N LEU A 153 3.82 11.03 -2.71
CA LEU A 153 3.11 12.30 -2.94
C LEU A 153 2.02 12.52 -1.88
N SER A 154 1.25 11.49 -1.56
CA SER A 154 0.19 11.56 -0.55
C SER A 154 0.74 11.82 0.86
N ALA A 155 1.89 11.25 1.20
CA ALA A 155 2.53 11.46 2.50
C ALA A 155 2.99 12.91 2.72
N ILE A 156 3.28 13.66 1.64
CA ILE A 156 3.60 15.09 1.69
C ILE A 156 2.32 15.93 1.60
N ALA A 157 1.48 15.66 0.60
CA ALA A 157 0.28 16.46 0.34
C ALA A 157 -0.76 16.32 1.46
N GLY A 158 -0.84 15.14 2.10
CA GLY A 158 -1.82 14.87 3.16
C GLY A 158 -1.71 15.81 4.36
N PRO A 159 -0.57 15.90 5.06
CA PRO A 159 -0.39 16.83 6.16
C PRO A 159 -0.58 18.28 5.77
N LEU A 160 -0.13 18.69 4.57
CA LEU A 160 -0.30 20.06 4.08
C LEU A 160 -1.78 20.40 3.85
N LEU A 161 -2.51 19.54 3.15
CA LEU A 161 -3.93 19.72 2.89
C LEU A 161 -4.76 19.56 4.16
N GLY A 162 -4.45 18.56 4.98
CA GLY A 162 -5.14 18.32 6.26
C GLY A 162 -4.98 19.49 7.21
N GLY A 163 -3.77 20.01 7.38
CA GLY A 163 -3.49 21.20 8.18
C GLY A 163 -4.16 22.45 7.60
N PHE A 164 -4.14 22.63 6.28
CA PHE A 164 -4.83 23.76 5.63
C PHE A 164 -6.36 23.70 5.85
N PHE A 165 -6.97 22.52 5.71
CA PHE A 165 -8.41 22.36 5.90
C PHE A 165 -8.85 22.62 7.34
N VAL A 166 -8.10 22.07 8.31
CA VAL A 166 -8.40 22.25 9.73
C VAL A 166 -8.24 23.71 10.19
N ASN A 167 -7.18 24.40 9.69
CA ASN A 167 -6.88 25.76 10.13
C ASN A 167 -7.70 26.85 9.42
N ASN A 168 -8.08 26.62 8.15
CA ASN A 168 -8.71 27.69 7.34
C ASN A 168 -10.16 27.38 6.92
N LEU A 169 -10.56 26.12 7.00
CA LEU A 169 -11.89 25.64 6.60
C LEU A 169 -12.50 24.79 7.72
N THR A 170 -13.07 23.63 7.36
CA THR A 170 -13.57 22.64 8.31
C THR A 170 -12.95 21.27 8.00
N TRP A 171 -12.88 20.37 9.00
CA TRP A 171 -12.30 19.03 8.81
C TRP A 171 -13.03 18.20 7.74
N GLN A 172 -14.30 18.47 7.48
CA GLN A 172 -15.10 17.80 6.44
C GLN A 172 -14.50 17.95 5.04
N TRP A 173 -13.72 19.01 4.78
CA TRP A 173 -13.02 19.20 3.53
C TRP A 173 -11.99 18.10 3.25
N ALA A 174 -11.50 17.41 4.28
CA ALA A 174 -10.68 16.21 4.12
C ALA A 174 -11.39 15.11 3.31
N PHE A 175 -12.73 15.10 3.36
CA PHE A 175 -13.59 14.14 2.65
C PHE A 175 -14.20 14.73 1.38
N TYR A 176 -14.55 16.01 1.37
CA TYR A 176 -15.11 16.65 0.18
C TYR A 176 -14.14 16.66 -0.99
N ILE A 177 -12.83 16.74 -0.77
CA ILE A 177 -11.81 16.67 -1.82
C ILE A 177 -11.84 15.33 -2.58
N ASN A 178 -12.26 14.25 -1.93
CA ASN A 178 -12.38 12.93 -2.54
C ASN A 178 -13.51 12.86 -3.56
N ILE A 179 -14.55 13.72 -3.45
CA ILE A 179 -15.74 13.68 -4.31
C ILE A 179 -15.38 14.04 -5.76
N PRO A 180 -14.80 15.22 -6.07
CA PRO A 180 -14.45 15.57 -7.44
C PRO A 180 -13.40 14.62 -8.04
N VAL A 181 -12.41 14.20 -7.24
CA VAL A 181 -11.37 13.27 -7.70
C VAL A 181 -11.97 11.89 -7.96
N GLY A 182 -12.86 11.40 -7.09
CA GLY A 182 -13.56 10.13 -7.25
C GLY A 182 -14.49 10.12 -8.46
N ILE A 183 -15.27 11.18 -8.68
CA ILE A 183 -16.11 11.32 -9.87
C ILE A 183 -15.25 11.33 -11.13
N ALA A 184 -14.17 12.10 -11.17
CA ALA A 184 -13.25 12.13 -12.31
C ALA A 184 -12.63 10.76 -12.58
N ALA A 185 -12.11 10.08 -11.54
CA ALA A 185 -11.57 8.73 -11.66
C ALA A 185 -12.63 7.73 -12.15
N PHE A 186 -13.85 7.80 -11.63
CA PHE A 186 -14.97 6.94 -12.05
C PHE A 186 -15.33 7.14 -13.52
N VAL A 187 -15.49 8.39 -13.96
CA VAL A 187 -15.82 8.74 -15.35
C VAL A 187 -14.70 8.27 -16.28
N ILE A 188 -13.43 8.58 -15.98
CA ILE A 188 -12.30 8.13 -16.80
C ILE A 188 -12.28 6.59 -16.85
N ALA A 189 -12.43 5.91 -15.72
CA ALA A 189 -12.45 4.46 -15.64
C ALA A 189 -13.62 3.84 -16.42
N LEU A 190 -14.81 4.45 -16.36
CA LEU A 190 -16.01 3.98 -17.05
C LEU A 190 -15.81 3.92 -18.57
N PHE A 191 -15.18 4.95 -19.15
CA PHE A 191 -14.95 5.04 -20.59
C PHE A 191 -13.64 4.39 -21.05
N ALA A 192 -12.58 4.46 -20.25
CA ALA A 192 -11.28 3.93 -20.62
C ALA A 192 -11.12 2.43 -20.37
N LEU A 193 -11.65 1.92 -19.23
CA LEU A 193 -11.55 0.51 -18.85
C LEU A 193 -12.60 -0.33 -19.58
N THR A 194 -12.39 -0.61 -20.85
CA THR A 194 -13.28 -1.51 -21.62
C THR A 194 -12.79 -2.97 -21.54
N LEU A 195 -12.24 -3.36 -20.39
CA LEU A 195 -11.75 -4.71 -20.15
C LEU A 195 -12.87 -5.76 -20.27
N PRO A 196 -12.57 -6.98 -20.75
CA PRO A 196 -13.57 -8.05 -20.86
C PRO A 196 -14.22 -8.37 -19.52
N ASN A 197 -15.54 -8.51 -19.54
CA ASN A 197 -16.28 -8.99 -18.38
C ASN A 197 -16.30 -10.51 -18.41
N LYS A 198 -15.72 -11.14 -17.39
CA LYS A 198 -15.82 -12.59 -17.20
C LYS A 198 -17.18 -12.94 -16.57
N LYS A 199 -17.77 -14.04 -17.01
CA LYS A 199 -18.90 -14.64 -16.30
C LYS A 199 -18.33 -15.53 -15.19
N ALA A 200 -18.78 -15.34 -13.95
CA ALA A 200 -18.41 -16.21 -12.86
C ALA A 200 -18.87 -17.64 -13.17
N THR A 201 -17.92 -18.55 -13.33
CA THR A 201 -18.18 -19.98 -13.48
C THR A 201 -17.86 -20.74 -12.19
N LYS A 202 -17.20 -20.09 -11.25
CA LYS A 202 -16.69 -20.67 -10.01
C LYS A 202 -17.38 -20.05 -8.79
N ARG A 203 -17.51 -20.84 -7.73
CA ARG A 203 -18.10 -20.40 -6.45
C ARG A 203 -17.03 -19.68 -5.62
N ILE A 204 -17.46 -18.63 -4.91
CA ILE A 204 -16.60 -17.91 -3.97
C ILE A 204 -16.46 -18.76 -2.71
N ASP A 205 -15.25 -18.89 -2.17
CA ASP A 205 -15.00 -19.54 -0.90
C ASP A 205 -15.41 -18.60 0.27
N ILE A 206 -16.67 -18.76 0.71
CA ILE A 206 -17.23 -17.97 1.82
C ILE A 206 -16.54 -18.31 3.14
N LEU A 207 -16.17 -19.58 3.36
CA LEU A 207 -15.49 -19.97 4.60
C LEU A 207 -14.08 -19.39 4.67
N GLY A 208 -13.35 -19.39 3.55
CA GLY A 208 -12.05 -18.71 3.44
C GLY A 208 -12.18 -17.23 3.75
N VAL A 209 -13.20 -16.52 3.20
CA VAL A 209 -13.47 -15.10 3.53
C VAL A 209 -13.69 -14.90 5.03
N ILE A 210 -14.54 -15.73 5.65
CA ILE A 210 -14.87 -15.59 7.08
C ILE A 210 -13.62 -15.81 7.95
N PHE A 211 -12.87 -16.88 7.73
CA PHE A 211 -11.68 -17.17 8.54
C PHE A 211 -10.54 -16.18 8.29
N LEU A 212 -10.34 -15.72 7.04
CA LEU A 212 -9.39 -14.66 6.73
C LEU A 212 -9.75 -13.35 7.45
N SER A 213 -11.03 -12.98 7.40
CA SER A 213 -11.53 -11.79 8.10
C SER A 213 -11.35 -11.91 9.62
N ALA A 214 -11.69 -13.08 10.18
CA ALA A 214 -11.50 -13.37 11.59
C ALA A 214 -10.02 -13.32 11.99
N ALA A 215 -9.13 -13.94 11.20
CA ALA A 215 -7.69 -13.92 11.45
C ALA A 215 -7.13 -12.49 11.41
N THR A 216 -7.49 -11.70 10.41
CA THR A 216 -7.07 -10.30 10.29
C THR A 216 -7.60 -9.45 11.46
N THR A 217 -8.87 -9.64 11.83
CA THR A 217 -9.49 -8.94 12.97
C THR A 217 -8.79 -9.30 14.27
N CYS A 218 -8.59 -10.60 14.52
CA CYS A 218 -7.90 -11.06 15.72
C CYS A 218 -6.45 -10.55 15.77
N LEU A 219 -5.76 -10.50 14.63
CA LEU A 219 -4.41 -9.96 14.53
C LEU A 219 -4.37 -8.48 14.95
N ILE A 220 -5.23 -7.66 14.35
CA ILE A 220 -5.24 -6.21 14.63
C ILE A 220 -5.62 -5.96 16.09
N PHE A 221 -6.64 -6.64 16.63
CA PHE A 221 -6.99 -6.47 18.04
C PHE A 221 -5.94 -7.06 18.99
N PHE A 222 -5.29 -8.15 18.65
CA PHE A 222 -4.15 -8.67 19.41
C PHE A 222 -3.03 -7.64 19.52
N THR A 223 -2.75 -6.93 18.41
CA THR A 223 -1.72 -5.90 18.38
C THR A 223 -2.16 -4.60 19.05
N ASP A 224 -3.39 -4.16 18.84
CA ASP A 224 -3.93 -2.93 19.44
C ASP A 224 -4.05 -3.09 20.98
N PHE A 225 -4.64 -4.18 21.46
CA PHE A 225 -4.75 -4.45 22.90
C PHE A 225 -3.40 -4.69 23.57
N GLY A 226 -2.43 -5.31 22.86
CA GLY A 226 -1.08 -5.49 23.35
C GLY A 226 -0.33 -4.18 23.56
N GLY A 227 -0.56 -3.19 22.71
CA GLY A 227 0.00 -1.84 22.80
C GLY A 227 -0.79 -0.87 23.70
N ASP A 228 -1.98 -1.24 24.15
CA ASP A 228 -2.86 -0.40 24.94
C ASP A 228 -2.40 -0.31 26.41
N LYS A 229 -2.60 0.86 27.06
CA LYS A 229 -2.18 1.10 28.44
C LYS A 229 -3.06 0.35 29.47
N ASP A 230 -4.34 0.16 29.14
CA ASP A 230 -5.32 -0.45 30.06
C ASP A 230 -5.26 -1.98 30.01
N PHE A 231 -4.89 -2.56 28.87
CA PHE A 231 -4.81 -4.01 28.67
C PHE A 231 -3.36 -4.52 28.69
N GLY A 232 -2.53 -4.10 27.75
CA GLY A 232 -1.13 -4.51 27.63
C GLY A 232 -0.93 -5.99 27.31
N TRP A 233 0.32 -6.39 27.14
CA TRP A 233 0.71 -7.77 26.83
C TRP A 233 0.51 -8.77 27.98
N SER A 234 0.27 -8.31 29.21
CA SER A 234 -0.01 -9.14 30.38
C SER A 234 -1.49 -9.49 30.53
N SER A 235 -2.39 -8.80 29.80
CA SER A 235 -3.83 -8.98 29.91
C SER A 235 -4.32 -10.30 29.31
N PRO A 236 -5.20 -11.06 30.02
CA PRO A 236 -5.88 -12.22 29.45
C PRO A 236 -6.71 -11.88 28.20
N ALA A 237 -7.27 -10.66 28.11
CA ALA A 237 -8.04 -10.21 26.96
C ALA A 237 -7.18 -10.13 25.68
N THR A 238 -5.95 -9.62 25.79
CA THR A 238 -4.97 -9.60 24.68
C THR A 238 -4.69 -11.02 24.18
N TRP A 239 -4.40 -11.95 25.10
CA TRP A 239 -4.12 -13.34 24.74
C TRP A 239 -5.34 -14.10 24.21
N ALA A 240 -6.57 -13.73 24.60
CA ALA A 240 -7.78 -14.27 23.99
C ALA A 240 -7.84 -13.96 22.49
N TRP A 241 -7.46 -12.74 22.07
CA TRP A 241 -7.31 -12.40 20.64
C TRP A 241 -6.19 -13.18 19.97
N GLY A 242 -5.06 -13.41 20.66
CA GLY A 242 -3.97 -14.25 20.15
C GLY A 242 -4.39 -15.70 19.90
N VAL A 243 -5.14 -16.30 20.84
CA VAL A 243 -5.72 -17.65 20.66
C VAL A 243 -6.75 -17.65 19.52
N GLY A 244 -7.60 -16.63 19.46
CA GLY A 244 -8.54 -16.42 18.36
C GLY A 244 -7.85 -16.34 16.99
N LEU A 245 -6.71 -15.63 16.91
CA LEU A 245 -5.88 -15.55 15.73
C LEU A 245 -5.39 -16.94 15.29
N LEU A 246 -4.81 -17.71 16.19
CA LEU A 246 -4.32 -19.07 15.88
C LEU A 246 -5.45 -19.99 15.41
N ALA A 247 -6.61 -19.93 16.08
CA ALA A 247 -7.78 -20.71 15.68
C ALA A 247 -8.33 -20.29 14.31
N ALA A 248 -8.39 -18.97 14.04
CA ALA A 248 -8.85 -18.46 12.76
C ALA A 248 -7.89 -18.79 11.62
N VAL A 249 -6.57 -18.71 11.83
CA VAL A 249 -5.55 -19.14 10.85
C VAL A 249 -5.64 -20.62 10.57
N ALA A 250 -5.79 -21.46 11.59
CA ALA A 250 -5.99 -22.90 11.41
C ALA A 250 -7.28 -23.19 10.61
N GLY A 251 -8.38 -22.53 10.97
CA GLY A 251 -9.65 -22.61 10.24
C GLY A 251 -9.51 -22.15 8.78
N PHE A 252 -8.77 -21.08 8.52
CA PHE A 252 -8.47 -20.59 7.18
C PHE A 252 -7.71 -21.62 6.35
N ILE A 253 -6.63 -22.20 6.88
CA ILE A 253 -5.84 -23.23 6.18
C ILE A 253 -6.71 -24.45 5.84
N ILE A 254 -7.58 -24.87 6.76
CA ILE A 254 -8.49 -26.00 6.54
C ILE A 254 -9.54 -25.65 5.48
N ALA A 255 -10.10 -24.44 5.50
CA ALA A 255 -11.07 -23.98 4.51
C ALA A 255 -10.44 -23.94 3.12
N GLU A 256 -9.27 -23.28 2.96
CA GLU A 256 -8.53 -23.17 1.70
C GLU A 256 -8.12 -24.55 1.13
N ALA A 257 -7.72 -25.48 2.01
CA ALA A 257 -7.36 -26.85 1.58
C ALA A 257 -8.54 -27.66 1.04
N ARG A 258 -9.78 -27.30 1.41
CA ARG A 258 -11.03 -28.00 1.00
C ARG A 258 -11.81 -27.25 -0.08
N ALA A 259 -11.53 -25.97 -0.29
CA ALA A 259 -12.23 -25.14 -1.25
C ALA A 259 -11.92 -25.58 -2.69
N GLU A 260 -12.95 -25.64 -3.55
CA GLU A 260 -12.79 -25.87 -4.98
C GLU A 260 -12.08 -24.71 -5.68
N ASP A 261 -12.30 -23.49 -5.21
CA ASP A 261 -11.70 -22.27 -5.75
C ASP A 261 -11.25 -21.31 -4.62
N PRO A 262 -10.15 -21.65 -3.92
CA PRO A 262 -9.68 -20.95 -2.72
C PRO A 262 -9.36 -19.48 -2.98
N ILE A 263 -9.47 -18.61 -1.95
CA ILE A 263 -9.16 -17.18 -2.02
C ILE A 263 -7.65 -16.97 -2.15
N ILE A 264 -6.88 -17.69 -1.34
CA ILE A 264 -5.41 -17.70 -1.40
C ILE A 264 -4.96 -19.13 -1.69
N PRO A 265 -4.87 -19.56 -2.96
CA PRO A 265 -4.50 -20.93 -3.30
C PRO A 265 -3.19 -21.34 -2.64
N LEU A 266 -3.22 -22.42 -1.85
CA LEU A 266 -2.03 -22.95 -1.18
C LEU A 266 -0.94 -23.38 -2.18
N SER A 267 -1.30 -23.60 -3.45
CA SER A 267 -0.37 -23.85 -4.56
C SER A 267 0.61 -22.70 -4.79
N LEU A 268 0.22 -21.43 -4.51
CA LEU A 268 1.12 -20.27 -4.60
C LEU A 268 2.34 -20.45 -3.70
N PHE A 269 2.17 -21.03 -2.52
CA PHE A 269 3.25 -21.27 -1.57
C PHE A 269 4.19 -22.43 -1.96
N ARG A 270 3.89 -23.16 -3.03
CA ARG A 270 4.83 -24.11 -3.65
C ARG A 270 5.80 -23.45 -4.63
N ASN A 271 5.49 -22.22 -5.06
CA ASN A 271 6.38 -21.46 -5.94
C ASN A 271 7.44 -20.73 -5.09
N PRO A 272 8.73 -21.11 -5.18
CA PRO A 272 9.77 -20.52 -4.33
C PRO A 272 10.03 -19.04 -4.63
N VAL A 273 9.74 -18.55 -5.85
CA VAL A 273 9.87 -17.13 -6.19
C VAL A 273 8.77 -16.33 -5.52
N PHE A 274 7.53 -16.82 -5.55
CA PHE A 274 6.40 -16.20 -4.88
C PHE A 274 6.62 -16.14 -3.36
N VAL A 275 6.99 -17.26 -2.74
CA VAL A 275 7.23 -17.33 -1.29
C VAL A 275 8.32 -16.37 -0.86
N ASN A 276 9.45 -16.37 -1.58
CA ASN A 276 10.59 -15.50 -1.25
C ASN A 276 10.21 -14.02 -1.40
N ALA A 277 9.56 -13.63 -2.50
CA ALA A 277 9.12 -12.26 -2.73
C ALA A 277 8.08 -11.81 -1.67
N THR A 278 7.13 -12.70 -1.30
CA THR A 278 6.13 -12.41 -0.26
C THR A 278 6.78 -12.30 1.13
N ALA A 279 7.76 -13.12 1.44
CA ALA A 279 8.53 -13.02 2.68
C ALA A 279 9.34 -11.71 2.75
N ILE A 280 9.93 -11.25 1.64
CA ILE A 280 10.57 -9.92 1.56
C ILE A 280 9.51 -8.83 1.84
N GLY A 281 8.31 -8.93 1.26
CA GLY A 281 7.21 -8.01 1.53
C GLY A 281 6.80 -7.95 3.00
N LEU A 282 6.65 -9.10 3.65
CA LEU A 282 6.33 -9.22 5.08
C LEU A 282 7.40 -8.57 5.96
N THR A 283 8.67 -8.91 5.75
CA THR A 283 9.79 -8.37 6.53
C THR A 283 9.99 -6.87 6.29
N LEU A 284 9.73 -6.39 5.07
CA LEU A 284 9.73 -4.98 4.76
C LEU A 284 8.60 -4.25 5.51
N GLY A 285 7.40 -4.83 5.55
CA GLY A 285 6.27 -4.31 6.32
C GLY A 285 6.63 -4.13 7.79
N LEU A 286 7.20 -5.16 8.42
CA LEU A 286 7.66 -5.12 9.81
C LEU A 286 8.59 -3.94 10.11
N GLY A 287 9.57 -3.67 9.23
CA GLY A 287 10.56 -2.62 9.45
C GLY A 287 10.11 -1.21 9.04
N MET A 288 9.37 -1.10 7.94
CA MET A 288 9.06 0.18 7.29
C MET A 288 8.06 1.01 8.08
N PHE A 289 6.93 0.43 8.48
CA PHE A 289 5.83 1.20 9.05
C PHE A 289 6.13 1.70 10.46
N ALA A 290 6.91 0.93 11.23
CA ALA A 290 7.42 1.40 12.52
C ALA A 290 8.31 2.64 12.35
N ALA A 291 9.24 2.61 11.38
CA ALA A 291 10.12 3.76 11.11
C ALA A 291 9.33 4.99 10.64
N ILE A 292 8.41 4.82 9.69
CA ILE A 292 7.61 5.93 9.14
C ILE A 292 6.69 6.54 10.20
N GLY A 293 6.14 5.73 11.10
CA GLY A 293 5.20 6.18 12.14
C GLY A 293 5.86 7.05 13.22
N PHE A 294 7.08 6.70 13.65
CA PHE A 294 7.71 7.36 14.81
C PHE A 294 8.63 8.53 14.47
N VAL A 295 9.22 8.56 13.26
CA VAL A 295 10.14 9.64 12.85
C VAL A 295 9.48 11.02 12.86
N PRO A 296 8.24 11.22 12.36
CA PRO A 296 7.60 12.54 12.44
C PRO A 296 7.41 13.04 13.87
N THR A 297 7.03 12.16 14.80
CA THR A 297 6.89 12.51 16.23
C THR A 297 8.23 12.92 16.84
N PHE A 298 9.29 12.18 16.53
CA PHE A 298 10.64 12.55 16.94
C PHE A 298 11.05 13.92 16.42
N LEU A 299 10.82 14.22 15.14
CA LEU A 299 11.13 15.51 14.54
C LEU A 299 10.36 16.66 15.20
N GLN A 300 9.07 16.44 15.54
CA GLN A 300 8.28 17.44 16.25
C GLN A 300 8.84 17.72 17.65
N MET A 301 9.17 16.68 18.38
CA MET A 301 9.67 16.78 19.76
C MET A 301 11.11 17.31 19.82
N SER A 302 12.00 16.85 18.91
CA SER A 302 13.41 17.25 18.92
C SER A 302 13.66 18.67 18.42
N SER A 303 12.86 19.15 17.45
CA SER A 303 13.06 20.47 16.84
C SER A 303 12.00 21.50 17.22
N GLY A 304 11.00 21.14 18.05
CA GLY A 304 9.88 22.02 18.41
C GLY A 304 9.04 22.47 17.20
N THR A 305 9.12 21.72 16.09
CA THR A 305 8.44 22.09 14.84
C THR A 305 6.97 21.67 14.87
N SER A 306 6.13 22.44 14.15
CA SER A 306 4.73 22.06 13.96
C SER A 306 4.59 20.72 13.19
N ALA A 307 3.44 20.07 13.31
CA ALA A 307 3.14 18.85 12.55
C ALA A 307 3.29 19.04 11.02
N ALA A 308 2.95 20.23 10.51
CA ALA A 308 3.13 20.57 9.10
C ALA A 308 4.63 20.66 8.74
N ALA A 309 5.45 21.27 9.57
CA ALA A 309 6.89 21.40 9.33
C ALA A 309 7.60 20.03 9.43
N SER A 310 7.22 19.15 10.38
CA SER A 310 7.75 17.78 10.46
C SER A 310 7.37 16.96 9.23
N GLY A 311 6.18 17.15 8.68
CA GLY A 311 5.78 16.56 7.40
C GLY A 311 6.67 17.00 6.23
N LEU A 312 7.05 18.27 6.18
CA LEU A 312 7.99 18.78 5.17
C LEU A 312 9.40 18.17 5.34
N LEU A 313 9.83 17.89 6.55
CA LEU A 313 11.11 17.21 6.81
C LEU A 313 11.12 15.74 6.34
N MET A 314 9.96 15.15 6.04
CA MET A 314 9.86 13.82 5.40
C MET A 314 10.04 13.86 3.87
N ILE A 315 10.07 15.05 3.25
CA ILE A 315 10.25 15.20 1.80
C ILE A 315 11.49 14.46 1.27
N PRO A 316 12.68 14.53 1.89
CA PRO A 316 13.85 13.81 1.41
C PRO A 316 13.61 12.29 1.29
N MET A 317 12.91 11.69 2.26
CA MET A 317 12.52 10.27 2.21
C MET A 317 11.63 9.99 0.99
N MET A 318 10.65 10.84 0.73
CA MET A 318 9.75 10.68 -0.40
C MET A 318 10.45 10.87 -1.74
N VAL A 319 11.37 11.85 -1.84
CA VAL A 319 12.21 12.05 -3.03
C VAL A 319 13.07 10.81 -3.30
N GLY A 320 13.68 10.24 -2.26
CA GLY A 320 14.42 8.98 -2.36
C GLY A 320 13.53 7.84 -2.87
N LEU A 321 12.38 7.63 -2.24
CA LEU A 321 11.43 6.57 -2.58
C LEU A 321 10.92 6.70 -4.02
N ILE A 322 10.41 7.88 -4.39
CA ILE A 322 9.86 8.14 -5.72
C ILE A 322 10.94 8.03 -6.79
N GLY A 323 12.09 8.69 -6.56
CA GLY A 323 13.20 8.72 -7.51
C GLY A 323 13.71 7.32 -7.83
N THR A 324 14.01 6.52 -6.79
CA THR A 324 14.56 5.17 -6.99
C THR A 324 13.50 4.18 -7.50
N SER A 325 12.22 4.35 -7.13
CA SER A 325 11.13 3.53 -7.65
C SER A 325 10.96 3.73 -9.18
N ILE A 326 11.02 4.98 -9.65
CA ILE A 326 10.94 5.29 -11.09
C ILE A 326 12.21 4.81 -11.80
N VAL A 327 13.40 5.10 -11.25
CA VAL A 327 14.68 4.69 -11.85
C VAL A 327 14.78 3.17 -11.94
N SER A 328 14.44 2.42 -10.88
CA SER A 328 14.44 0.96 -10.91
C SER A 328 13.47 0.42 -11.94
N GLY A 329 12.27 0.99 -12.04
CA GLY A 329 11.28 0.62 -13.04
C GLY A 329 11.79 0.78 -14.47
N ILE A 330 12.44 1.92 -14.80
CA ILE A 330 13.04 2.18 -16.11
C ILE A 330 14.21 1.22 -16.39
N LEU A 331 15.08 1.00 -15.40
CA LEU A 331 16.24 0.13 -15.54
C LEU A 331 15.82 -1.34 -15.73
N ILE A 332 14.80 -1.81 -15.01
CA ILE A 332 14.24 -3.15 -15.19
C ILE A 332 13.68 -3.32 -16.59
N THR A 333 12.92 -2.33 -17.10
CA THR A 333 12.38 -2.36 -18.46
C THR A 333 13.48 -2.43 -19.52
N ARG A 334 14.63 -1.76 -19.29
CA ARG A 334 15.75 -1.77 -20.25
C ARG A 334 16.64 -3.01 -20.16
N THR A 335 16.82 -3.55 -18.97
CA THR A 335 17.83 -4.62 -18.72
C THR A 335 17.21 -5.99 -18.52
N GLY A 336 15.91 -6.09 -18.21
CA GLY A 336 15.24 -7.33 -17.80
C GLY A 336 15.70 -7.86 -16.44
N ARG A 337 16.60 -7.15 -15.73
CA ARG A 337 17.20 -7.61 -14.48
C ARG A 337 16.54 -6.92 -13.30
N TYR A 338 15.74 -7.64 -12.52
CA TYR A 338 15.07 -7.10 -11.33
C TYR A 338 15.75 -7.46 -10.00
N LYS A 339 16.46 -8.57 -9.92
CA LYS A 339 17.02 -9.12 -8.67
C LYS A 339 17.97 -8.15 -7.94
N ILE A 340 18.73 -7.35 -8.68
CA ILE A 340 19.70 -6.42 -8.10
C ILE A 340 19.03 -5.33 -7.22
N PHE A 341 17.81 -4.92 -7.57
CA PHE A 341 17.16 -3.79 -6.90
C PHE A 341 16.74 -4.11 -5.46
N PRO A 342 16.06 -5.24 -5.15
CA PRO A 342 15.79 -5.62 -3.76
C PRO A 342 17.09 -5.82 -2.94
N ILE A 343 18.16 -6.34 -3.54
CA ILE A 343 19.45 -6.50 -2.86
C ILE A 343 20.03 -5.14 -2.47
N VAL A 344 20.16 -4.21 -3.43
CA VAL A 344 20.69 -2.87 -3.17
C VAL A 344 19.74 -2.10 -2.25
N GLY A 345 18.44 -2.24 -2.46
CA GLY A 345 17.41 -1.59 -1.64
C GLY A 345 17.48 -2.00 -0.17
N THR A 346 17.62 -3.30 0.13
CA THR A 346 17.74 -3.78 1.51
C THR A 346 19.05 -3.32 2.16
N VAL A 347 20.15 -3.25 1.42
CA VAL A 347 21.41 -2.69 1.90
C VAL A 347 21.26 -1.21 2.26
N LEU A 348 20.68 -0.40 1.37
CA LEU A 348 20.46 1.03 1.62
C LEU A 348 19.53 1.26 2.83
N THR A 349 18.42 0.51 2.90
CA THR A 349 17.50 0.57 4.04
C THR A 349 18.21 0.17 5.35
N GLY A 350 19.03 -0.88 5.32
CA GLY A 350 19.82 -1.32 6.46
C GLY A 350 20.85 -0.28 6.92
N ILE A 351 21.58 0.31 5.99
CA ILE A 351 22.54 1.40 6.27
C ILE A 351 21.79 2.59 6.92
N ALA A 352 20.65 2.99 6.37
CA ALA A 352 19.85 4.08 6.91
C ALA A 352 19.35 3.76 8.34
N MET A 353 18.84 2.54 8.58
CA MET A 353 18.40 2.12 9.91
C MET A 353 19.55 2.09 10.92
N ILE A 354 20.72 1.58 10.54
CA ILE A 354 21.90 1.62 11.39
C ILE A 354 22.32 3.08 11.66
N ALA A 355 22.30 3.95 10.66
CA ALA A 355 22.57 5.36 10.86
C ALA A 355 21.54 6.03 11.79
N MET A 356 20.25 5.66 11.70
CA MET A 356 19.20 6.17 12.58
C MET A 356 19.35 5.69 14.04
N THR A 357 20.10 4.63 14.33
CA THR A 357 20.43 4.26 15.72
C THR A 357 21.35 5.27 16.41
N THR A 358 22.01 6.14 15.67
CA THR A 358 22.89 7.21 16.20
C THR A 358 22.16 8.53 16.41
N LEU A 359 20.84 8.59 16.20
CA LEU A 359 20.05 9.79 16.41
C LEU A 359 20.11 10.24 17.87
N THR A 360 20.40 11.52 18.07
CA THR A 360 20.40 12.19 19.35
C THR A 360 19.62 13.50 19.25
N ALA A 361 19.30 14.12 20.37
CA ALA A 361 18.70 15.46 20.41
C ALA A 361 19.52 16.53 19.67
N ALA A 362 20.85 16.37 19.65
CA ALA A 362 21.78 17.29 19.00
C ALA A 362 22.02 16.99 17.51
N THR A 363 21.41 15.95 16.94
CA THR A 363 21.61 15.57 15.54
C THR A 363 21.11 16.66 14.61
N PRO A 364 21.97 17.21 13.71
CA PRO A 364 21.56 18.27 12.81
C PRO A 364 20.46 17.81 11.84
N ILE A 365 19.46 18.64 11.58
CA ILE A 365 18.31 18.32 10.73
C ILE A 365 18.75 17.85 9.32
N TRP A 366 19.78 18.47 8.74
CA TRP A 366 20.28 18.05 7.42
C TRP A 366 20.75 16.58 7.40
N LEU A 367 21.36 16.10 8.50
CA LEU A 367 21.83 14.73 8.61
C LEU A 367 20.65 13.76 8.73
N ILE A 368 19.61 14.12 9.49
CA ILE A 368 18.36 13.37 9.56
C ILE A 368 17.72 13.27 8.16
N CYS A 369 17.71 14.38 7.41
CA CYS A 369 17.22 14.41 6.02
C CYS A 369 18.02 13.46 5.11
N VAL A 370 19.34 13.34 5.28
CA VAL A 370 20.17 12.37 4.54
C VAL A 370 19.80 10.94 4.91
N PHE A 371 19.64 10.62 6.20
CA PHE A 371 19.23 9.28 6.63
C PHE A 371 17.86 8.91 6.07
N LEU A 372 16.91 9.84 6.11
CA LEU A 372 15.58 9.66 5.55
C LEU A 372 15.63 9.48 4.03
N PHE A 373 16.44 10.25 3.31
CA PHE A 373 16.61 10.07 1.86
C PHE A 373 17.13 8.68 1.52
N VAL A 374 18.17 8.21 2.21
CA VAL A 374 18.76 6.87 1.98
C VAL A 374 17.74 5.77 2.31
N PHE A 375 17.00 5.95 3.41
CA PHE A 375 15.92 5.03 3.80
C PHE A 375 14.84 4.94 2.73
N GLY A 376 14.32 6.09 2.27
CA GLY A 376 13.34 6.16 1.20
C GLY A 376 13.85 5.58 -0.11
N ALA A 377 15.12 5.87 -0.47
CA ALA A 377 15.76 5.31 -1.66
C ALA A 377 15.82 3.78 -1.61
N GLY A 378 16.14 3.20 -0.46
CA GLY A 378 16.10 1.76 -0.25
C GLY A 378 14.71 1.18 -0.46
N LEU A 379 13.69 1.78 0.16
CA LEU A 379 12.28 1.34 0.03
C LEU A 379 11.79 1.39 -1.42
N GLY A 380 12.11 2.46 -2.16
CA GLY A 380 11.72 2.62 -3.55
C GLY A 380 12.27 1.54 -4.48
N LEU A 381 13.47 1.01 -4.17
CA LEU A 381 14.06 -0.10 -4.92
C LEU A 381 13.39 -1.45 -4.62
N ILE A 382 12.66 -1.60 -3.51
CA ILE A 382 12.11 -2.90 -3.11
C ILE A 382 10.61 -2.99 -3.43
N MET A 383 9.80 -2.02 -2.98
CA MET A 383 8.33 -2.14 -2.90
C MET A 383 7.69 -2.57 -4.22
N GLN A 384 7.93 -1.83 -5.29
CA GLN A 384 7.29 -2.11 -6.58
C GLN A 384 7.96 -3.26 -7.34
N VAL A 385 9.24 -3.48 -7.08
CA VAL A 385 9.98 -4.60 -7.69
C VAL A 385 9.48 -5.94 -7.17
N VAL A 386 9.19 -6.04 -5.86
CA VAL A 386 8.60 -7.25 -5.26
C VAL A 386 7.23 -7.57 -5.87
N VAL A 387 6.39 -6.56 -6.09
CA VAL A 387 5.10 -6.72 -6.78
C VAL A 387 5.29 -7.22 -8.22
N LEU A 388 6.23 -6.64 -8.97
CA LEU A 388 6.57 -7.09 -10.32
C LEU A 388 6.99 -8.58 -10.33
N VAL A 389 7.85 -8.96 -9.39
CA VAL A 389 8.36 -10.34 -9.26
C VAL A 389 7.23 -11.32 -9.00
N VAL A 390 6.35 -11.01 -8.06
CA VAL A 390 5.18 -11.83 -7.73
C VAL A 390 4.27 -11.99 -8.95
N GLN A 391 3.99 -10.91 -9.66
CA GLN A 391 3.15 -10.93 -10.86
C GLN A 391 3.77 -11.72 -12.01
N ASN A 392 5.10 -11.74 -12.14
CA ASN A 392 5.81 -12.50 -13.17
C ASN A 392 5.99 -13.99 -12.81
N ALA A 393 5.84 -14.33 -11.52
CA ALA A 393 6.04 -15.69 -11.03
C ALA A 393 4.81 -16.59 -11.17
N VAL A 394 3.65 -16.05 -11.55
CA VAL A 394 2.37 -16.77 -11.59
C VAL A 394 1.70 -16.67 -12.95
N PRO A 395 0.80 -17.62 -13.30
CA PRO A 395 0.01 -17.52 -14.52
C PRO A 395 -0.85 -16.26 -14.58
N ALA A 396 -1.13 -15.76 -15.77
CA ALA A 396 -1.94 -14.55 -15.99
C ALA A 396 -3.35 -14.60 -15.36
N SER A 397 -3.88 -15.81 -15.12
CA SER A 397 -5.17 -16.04 -14.46
C SER A 397 -5.15 -15.84 -12.93
N GLU A 398 -3.97 -15.83 -12.30
CA GLU A 398 -3.80 -15.76 -10.84
C GLU A 398 -3.06 -14.50 -10.39
N VAL A 399 -2.77 -13.58 -11.31
CA VAL A 399 -1.98 -12.37 -11.02
C VAL A 399 -2.66 -11.46 -9.98
N GLY A 400 -3.97 -11.33 -10.02
CA GLY A 400 -4.73 -10.57 -9.01
C GLY A 400 -4.62 -11.20 -7.62
N THR A 401 -4.85 -12.50 -7.54
CA THR A 401 -4.74 -13.28 -6.30
C THR A 401 -3.32 -13.24 -5.72
N ALA A 402 -2.30 -13.43 -6.55
CA ALA A 402 -0.90 -13.38 -6.10
C ALA A 402 -0.49 -11.97 -5.64
N THR A 403 -0.88 -10.93 -6.39
CA THR A 403 -0.60 -9.53 -6.04
C THR A 403 -1.25 -9.15 -4.71
N SER A 404 -2.51 -9.50 -4.53
CA SER A 404 -3.25 -9.20 -3.31
C SER A 404 -2.72 -9.96 -2.10
N THR A 405 -2.34 -11.22 -2.26
CA THR A 405 -1.73 -12.03 -1.20
C THR A 405 -0.39 -11.41 -0.76
N ASN A 406 0.46 -10.99 -1.69
CA ASN A 406 1.72 -10.33 -1.36
C ASN A 406 1.49 -9.02 -0.58
N ASN A 407 0.55 -8.16 -1.02
CA ASN A 407 0.22 -6.93 -0.31
C ASN A 407 -0.39 -7.21 1.06
N TYR A 408 -1.27 -8.23 1.17
CA TYR A 408 -1.85 -8.66 2.45
C TYR A 408 -0.75 -9.03 3.47
N PHE A 409 0.21 -9.86 3.09
CA PHE A 409 1.32 -10.22 3.98
C PHE A 409 2.20 -9.02 4.35
N ARG A 410 2.36 -8.05 3.46
CA ARG A 410 3.05 -6.79 3.78
C ARG A 410 2.28 -5.99 4.83
N GLU A 411 0.95 -5.88 4.72
CA GLU A 411 0.12 -5.19 5.72
C GLU A 411 0.09 -5.95 7.06
N VAL A 412 0.08 -7.28 7.05
CA VAL A 412 0.26 -8.10 8.26
C VAL A 412 1.60 -7.79 8.93
N GLY A 413 2.68 -7.72 8.15
CA GLY A 413 3.99 -7.30 8.64
C GLY A 413 3.97 -5.90 9.24
N ALA A 414 3.31 -4.95 8.56
CA ALA A 414 3.15 -3.58 9.04
C ALA A 414 2.42 -3.51 10.40
N ALA A 415 1.31 -4.22 10.54
CA ALA A 415 0.55 -4.27 11.80
C ALA A 415 1.40 -4.84 12.95
N LEU A 416 2.05 -5.98 12.71
CA LEU A 416 2.94 -6.60 13.71
C LEU A 416 4.13 -5.70 14.06
N GLY A 417 4.75 -5.07 13.07
CA GLY A 417 5.90 -4.18 13.27
C GLY A 417 5.51 -2.96 14.11
N THR A 418 4.41 -2.29 13.74
CA THR A 418 3.94 -1.11 14.47
C THR A 418 3.59 -1.46 15.92
N ALA A 419 2.94 -2.59 16.17
CA ALA A 419 2.57 -3.00 17.52
C ALA A 419 3.79 -3.34 18.38
N VAL A 420 4.68 -4.23 17.91
CA VAL A 420 5.84 -4.68 18.69
C VAL A 420 6.81 -3.52 18.94
N PHE A 421 7.18 -2.80 17.90
CA PHE A 421 8.16 -1.72 18.01
C PHE A 421 7.54 -0.46 18.63
N GLY A 422 6.23 -0.25 18.42
CA GLY A 422 5.47 0.77 19.12
C GLY A 422 5.47 0.58 20.62
N THR A 423 5.22 -0.65 21.09
CA THR A 423 5.29 -0.98 22.53
C THR A 423 6.69 -0.75 23.08
N ILE A 424 7.74 -1.20 22.38
CA ILE A 424 9.14 -0.97 22.80
C ILE A 424 9.42 0.54 22.92
N PHE A 425 9.01 1.33 21.93
CA PHE A 425 9.19 2.77 21.93
C PHE A 425 8.43 3.44 23.10
N THR A 426 7.15 3.16 23.27
CA THR A 426 6.33 3.79 24.30
C THR A 426 6.76 3.40 25.72
N THR A 427 7.16 2.15 25.94
CA THR A 427 7.69 1.71 27.25
C THR A 427 8.97 2.47 27.59
N ARG A 428 9.95 2.50 26.68
CA ARG A 428 11.22 3.23 26.89
C ARG A 428 10.99 4.72 27.06
N LEU A 429 10.10 5.30 26.25
CA LEU A 429 9.78 6.72 26.36
C LEU A 429 9.18 7.04 27.73
N THR A 430 8.26 6.20 28.21
CA THR A 430 7.65 6.38 29.53
C THR A 430 8.69 6.30 30.64
N GLU A 431 9.60 5.31 30.60
CA GLU A 431 10.69 5.16 31.55
C GLU A 431 11.61 6.40 31.55
N ASN A 432 12.09 6.81 30.38
CA ASN A 432 12.98 7.97 30.23
C ASN A 432 12.31 9.27 30.70
N LEU A 433 11.02 9.47 30.40
CA LEU A 433 10.28 10.66 30.85
C LEU A 433 10.05 10.66 32.36
N GLN A 434 9.80 9.49 32.98
CA GLN A 434 9.73 9.38 34.45
C GLN A 434 11.04 9.81 35.10
N ASP A 435 12.18 9.44 34.55
CA ASP A 435 13.50 9.88 35.04
C ASP A 435 13.67 11.39 34.95
N VAL A 436 13.28 12.00 33.83
CA VAL A 436 13.35 13.46 33.63
C VAL A 436 12.46 14.21 34.63
N PHE A 437 11.21 13.80 34.80
CA PHE A 437 10.28 14.46 35.72
C PHE A 437 10.64 14.21 37.20
N SER A 438 11.15 13.03 37.54
CA SER A 438 11.65 12.73 38.88
C SER A 438 12.85 13.60 39.24
N ALA A 439 13.79 13.80 38.30
CA ALA A 439 14.92 14.72 38.47
C ALA A 439 14.48 16.19 38.62
N ALA A 440 13.34 16.56 38.02
CA ALA A 440 12.72 17.88 38.16
C ALA A 440 11.88 18.02 39.47
N GLY A 441 11.79 16.98 40.31
CA GLY A 441 11.05 16.98 41.57
C GLY A 441 9.55 16.71 41.45
N ALA A 442 9.07 16.23 40.31
CA ALA A 442 7.67 15.83 40.13
C ALA A 442 7.38 14.47 40.77
N SER A 443 6.13 14.27 41.21
CA SER A 443 5.71 12.96 41.69
C SER A 443 5.60 11.94 40.52
N PRO A 444 5.72 10.62 40.80
CA PRO A 444 5.53 9.59 39.76
C PRO A 444 4.17 9.67 39.06
N ALA A 445 3.12 10.10 39.78
CA ALA A 445 1.79 10.27 39.19
C ALA A 445 1.72 11.47 38.22
N ASP A 446 2.38 12.57 38.57
CA ASP A 446 2.47 13.75 37.68
C ASP A 446 3.31 13.46 36.45
N ALA A 447 4.39 12.69 36.60
CA ALA A 447 5.22 12.21 35.51
C ALA A 447 4.42 11.34 34.52
N ALA A 448 3.62 10.40 35.02
CA ALA A 448 2.77 9.54 34.19
C ALA A 448 1.68 10.34 33.45
N ASN A 449 1.05 11.31 34.13
CA ASN A 449 0.07 12.20 33.54
C ASN A 449 0.71 13.12 32.48
N ALA A 450 1.88 13.70 32.77
CA ALA A 450 2.62 14.52 31.82
C ALA A 450 2.98 13.77 30.55
N THR A 451 3.40 12.50 30.66
CA THR A 451 3.71 11.64 29.51
C THR A 451 2.51 11.48 28.55
N SER A 452 1.28 11.45 29.09
CA SER A 452 0.07 11.31 28.28
C SER A 452 -0.46 12.62 27.65
N THR A 453 -0.02 13.77 28.18
CA THR A 453 -0.53 15.11 27.81
C THR A 453 0.51 16.01 27.13
N LEU A 454 1.74 15.52 26.93
CA LEU A 454 2.81 16.27 26.26
C LEU A 454 2.42 16.63 24.83
N ASP A 455 2.22 17.93 24.61
CA ASP A 455 2.04 18.53 23.28
C ASP A 455 3.35 19.21 22.86
N PRO A 456 3.86 19.01 21.63
CA PRO A 456 5.02 19.74 21.11
C PRO A 456 4.93 21.26 21.26
N GLN A 457 3.71 21.83 21.25
CA GLN A 457 3.50 23.27 21.42
C GLN A 457 3.74 23.76 22.85
N THR A 458 3.56 22.90 23.84
CA THR A 458 3.76 23.24 25.26
C THR A 458 5.21 23.11 25.69
N LEU A 459 6.06 22.39 24.93
CA LEU A 459 7.49 22.23 25.22
C LEU A 459 8.24 23.56 25.34
N GLY A 460 7.87 24.55 24.52
CA GLY A 460 8.48 25.88 24.56
C GLY A 460 8.19 26.69 25.84
N GLN A 461 7.23 26.27 26.66
CA GLN A 461 6.85 26.94 27.91
C GLN A 461 7.51 26.30 29.15
N LEU A 462 8.18 25.15 28.98
CA LEU A 462 8.87 24.45 30.05
C LEU A 462 10.28 25.04 30.30
N PRO A 463 10.81 24.93 31.53
CA PRO A 463 12.20 25.27 31.81
C PRO A 463 13.16 24.50 30.87
N ASP A 464 14.26 25.17 30.44
CA ASP A 464 15.19 24.59 29.46
C ASP A 464 15.72 23.21 29.86
N SER A 465 16.01 22.98 31.15
CA SER A 465 16.48 21.68 31.64
C SER A 465 15.46 20.56 31.49
N VAL A 466 14.17 20.86 31.67
CA VAL A 466 13.08 19.87 31.50
C VAL A 466 12.81 19.63 30.02
N ARG A 467 12.80 20.70 29.24
CA ARG A 467 12.62 20.61 27.78
C ARG A 467 13.71 19.75 27.15
N ASP A 468 14.99 20.06 27.44
CA ASP A 468 16.12 19.32 26.90
C ASP A 468 16.11 17.85 27.39
N GLY A 469 15.68 17.60 28.62
CA GLY A 469 15.45 16.26 29.16
C GLY A 469 14.41 15.50 28.36
N ILE A 470 13.26 16.11 28.06
CA ILE A 470 12.18 15.49 27.27
C ILE A 470 12.67 15.18 25.84
N VAL A 471 13.36 16.12 25.19
CA VAL A 471 13.90 15.93 23.83
C VAL A 471 14.90 14.75 23.80
N ASN A 472 15.79 14.66 24.79
CA ASN A 472 16.70 13.54 24.93
C ASN A 472 15.94 12.22 25.20
N ALA A 473 14.92 12.23 26.06
CA ALA A 473 14.10 11.05 26.34
C ALA A 473 13.45 10.48 25.08
N TYR A 474 12.96 11.33 24.18
CA TYR A 474 12.44 10.90 22.87
C TYR A 474 13.52 10.30 21.98
N ALA A 475 14.70 10.92 21.89
CA ALA A 475 15.83 10.42 21.11
C ALA A 475 16.31 9.05 21.63
N ASP A 476 16.50 8.94 22.95
CA ASP A 476 16.98 7.73 23.61
C ASP A 476 15.94 6.59 23.60
N ALA A 477 14.66 6.91 23.45
CA ALA A 477 13.62 5.92 23.25
C ALA A 477 13.55 5.43 21.80
N LEU A 478 13.70 6.33 20.82
CA LEU A 478 13.53 6.02 19.40
C LEU A 478 14.76 5.34 18.77
N ALA A 479 15.97 5.84 19.02
CA ALA A 479 17.18 5.35 18.39
C ALA A 479 17.39 3.82 18.55
N PRO A 480 17.18 3.21 19.75
CA PRO A 480 17.28 1.77 19.91
C PRO A 480 16.21 0.96 19.14
N VAL A 481 15.04 1.56 18.85
CA VAL A 481 14.00 0.87 18.07
C VAL A 481 14.53 0.49 16.70
N PHE A 482 15.29 1.39 16.04
CA PHE A 482 15.91 1.08 14.75
C PHE A 482 16.87 -0.11 14.82
N TRP A 483 17.59 -0.29 15.94
CA TRP A 483 18.47 -1.45 16.13
C TRP A 483 17.70 -2.77 16.13
N TYR A 484 16.52 -2.82 16.75
CA TYR A 484 15.66 -4.00 16.72
C TYR A 484 15.06 -4.28 15.35
N LEU A 485 14.97 -3.28 14.45
CA LEU A 485 14.49 -3.44 13.08
C LEU A 485 15.56 -3.97 12.12
N VAL A 486 16.86 -3.75 12.41
CA VAL A 486 17.99 -4.17 11.57
C VAL A 486 17.97 -5.67 11.25
N PRO A 487 17.71 -6.60 12.20
CA PRO A 487 17.66 -8.04 11.90
C PRO A 487 16.60 -8.40 10.84
N PHE A 488 15.45 -7.72 10.83
CA PHE A 488 14.40 -7.98 9.84
C PHE A 488 14.81 -7.51 8.45
N ILE A 489 15.48 -6.37 8.33
CA ILE A 489 16.05 -5.93 7.05
C ILE A 489 17.21 -6.83 6.64
N GLY A 490 18.02 -7.32 7.59
CA GLY A 490 19.03 -8.36 7.34
C GLY A 490 18.42 -9.65 6.78
N LEU A 491 17.28 -10.08 7.34
CA LEU A 491 16.52 -11.21 6.80
C LEU A 491 16.00 -10.91 5.40
N ALA A 492 15.43 -9.72 5.16
CA ALA A 492 15.00 -9.30 3.83
C ALA A 492 16.16 -9.30 2.82
N PHE A 493 17.36 -8.88 3.23
CA PHE A 493 18.57 -8.94 2.41
C PHE A 493 18.94 -10.38 2.06
N ILE A 494 18.95 -11.28 3.04
CA ILE A 494 19.23 -12.71 2.81
C ILE A 494 18.19 -13.28 1.82
N LEU A 495 16.91 -13.01 2.02
CA LEU A 495 15.84 -13.44 1.12
C LEU A 495 16.04 -12.86 -0.30
N ALA A 496 16.47 -11.61 -0.43
CA ALA A 496 16.75 -10.98 -1.71
C ALA A 496 17.93 -11.64 -2.45
N LEU A 497 18.95 -12.12 -1.73
CA LEU A 497 20.05 -12.89 -2.32
C LEU A 497 19.57 -14.23 -2.90
N PHE A 498 18.62 -14.89 -2.24
CA PHE A 498 18.04 -16.16 -2.71
C PHE A 498 16.92 -15.97 -3.75
N LEU A 499 16.50 -14.74 -4.03
CA LEU A 499 15.50 -14.46 -5.05
C LEU A 499 16.00 -14.93 -6.43
N LYS A 500 15.25 -15.82 -7.08
CA LYS A 500 15.62 -16.32 -8.41
C LYS A 500 15.26 -15.28 -9.48
N GLN A 501 16.18 -15.01 -10.38
CA GLN A 501 15.94 -14.23 -11.59
C GLN A 501 15.25 -15.14 -12.62
N ILE A 502 14.01 -14.83 -12.98
CA ILE A 502 13.28 -15.45 -14.09
C ILE A 502 13.09 -14.42 -15.21
N PRO A 503 13.12 -14.83 -16.49
CA PRO A 503 12.86 -13.92 -17.60
C PRO A 503 11.52 -13.21 -17.42
N LEU A 504 11.50 -11.91 -17.72
CA LEU A 504 10.25 -11.16 -17.72
C LEU A 504 9.45 -11.47 -18.99
N SER A 505 8.16 -11.72 -18.83
CA SER A 505 7.26 -11.99 -19.96
C SER A 505 7.07 -10.72 -20.81
N ASP A 506 7.20 -10.89 -22.13
CA ASP A 506 6.94 -9.83 -23.11
C ASP A 506 5.45 -9.78 -23.53
N VAL A 507 4.61 -10.61 -22.91
CA VAL A 507 3.18 -10.71 -23.22
C VAL A 507 2.36 -10.17 -22.06
N ALA A 508 1.45 -9.23 -22.35
CA ALA A 508 0.49 -8.70 -21.38
C ALA A 508 -0.53 -9.78 -20.96
N GLY A 509 -1.08 -9.68 -19.77
CA GLY A 509 -1.99 -10.68 -19.22
C GLY A 509 -3.23 -10.94 -20.09
N LEU A 510 -3.85 -9.88 -20.64
CA LEU A 510 -5.00 -10.00 -21.56
C LEU A 510 -4.62 -10.66 -22.88
N VAL A 511 -3.43 -10.32 -23.42
CA VAL A 511 -2.91 -10.91 -24.65
C VAL A 511 -2.60 -12.40 -24.45
N ALA A 512 -1.99 -12.76 -23.32
CA ALA A 512 -1.70 -14.15 -22.97
C ALA A 512 -2.97 -15.01 -22.86
N ARG A 513 -4.13 -14.39 -22.55
CA ARG A 513 -5.43 -15.06 -22.49
C ARG A 513 -6.21 -14.98 -23.82
N GLY A 514 -5.66 -14.36 -24.87
CA GLY A 514 -6.36 -14.16 -26.16
C GLY A 514 -7.49 -13.12 -26.10
N GLU A 515 -7.54 -12.29 -25.06
CA GLU A 515 -8.59 -11.29 -24.83
C GLU A 515 -8.26 -9.92 -25.43
N ALA A 516 -6.98 -9.68 -25.84
CA ALA A 516 -6.51 -8.42 -26.41
C ALA A 516 -5.37 -8.62 -27.43
N ILE A 517 -5.16 -7.60 -28.24
CA ILE A 517 -4.01 -7.44 -29.15
C ILE A 517 -3.21 -6.22 -28.67
N SER A 518 -1.88 -6.28 -28.71
CA SER A 518 -1.00 -5.20 -28.24
C SER A 518 0.14 -4.92 -29.21
N GLY A 519 0.87 -3.81 -28.98
CA GLY A 519 2.02 -3.41 -29.78
C GLY A 519 1.65 -2.82 -31.14
N ASP A 520 2.56 -2.96 -32.10
CA ASP A 520 2.43 -2.37 -33.42
C ASP A 520 1.20 -2.92 -34.18
N GLU A 521 0.84 -4.17 -33.94
CA GLU A 521 -0.35 -4.79 -34.51
C GLU A 521 -1.64 -4.11 -34.03
N ALA A 522 -1.74 -3.76 -32.75
CA ALA A 522 -2.89 -3.01 -32.23
C ALA A 522 -2.96 -1.58 -32.82
N GLU A 523 -1.82 -0.93 -33.00
CA GLU A 523 -1.76 0.42 -33.58
C GLU A 523 -2.15 0.39 -35.06
N LEU A 524 -1.70 -0.59 -35.84
CA LEU A 524 -2.09 -0.79 -37.22
C LEU A 524 -3.59 -1.08 -37.39
N LEU A 525 -4.14 -1.95 -36.54
CA LEU A 525 -5.57 -2.27 -36.55
C LEU A 525 -6.43 -1.06 -36.17
N GLU A 526 -6.00 -0.27 -35.16
CA GLU A 526 -6.71 0.96 -34.78
C GLU A 526 -6.68 1.98 -35.92
N ALA A 527 -5.57 2.12 -36.62
CA ALA A 527 -5.44 2.99 -37.80
C ALA A 527 -6.33 2.52 -38.95
N ALA A 528 -6.37 1.22 -39.23
CA ALA A 528 -7.23 0.63 -40.24
C ALA A 528 -8.73 0.79 -39.94
N GLN A 529 -9.13 0.67 -38.70
CA GLN A 529 -10.51 0.93 -38.22
C GLN A 529 -10.90 2.41 -38.38
N ARG A 530 -9.99 3.33 -38.07
CA ARG A 530 -10.23 4.78 -38.25
C ARG A 530 -10.34 5.20 -39.69
N SER A 531 -9.61 4.54 -40.60
CA SER A 531 -9.67 4.80 -42.03
C SER A 531 -10.86 4.15 -42.75
N GLY A 532 -11.66 3.34 -42.03
CA GLY A 532 -12.78 2.58 -42.59
C GLY A 532 -12.35 1.39 -43.44
N ALA A 533 -11.06 1.03 -43.43
CA ALA A 533 -10.52 -0.08 -44.21
C ALA A 533 -10.89 -1.47 -43.65
N VAL A 534 -11.29 -1.55 -42.37
CA VAL A 534 -11.72 -2.78 -41.72
C VAL A 534 -13.02 -2.52 -40.96
N THR A 535 -14.07 -3.27 -41.28
CA THR A 535 -15.33 -3.28 -40.56
C THR A 535 -15.28 -4.29 -39.37
N HIS A 536 -16.09 -4.11 -38.35
CA HIS A 536 -16.03 -4.79 -37.06
C HIS A 536 -16.34 -6.33 -37.08
N GLY A 537 -15.68 -7.14 -37.91
CA GLY A 537 -15.87 -8.59 -38.00
C GLY A 537 -14.61 -9.38 -37.61
N ALA A 538 -14.71 -10.26 -36.61
CA ALA A 538 -13.60 -11.08 -36.08
C ALA A 538 -12.91 -11.98 -37.14
N GLY A 539 -13.59 -12.31 -38.26
CA GLY A 539 -13.04 -13.12 -39.34
C GLY A 539 -12.21 -12.35 -40.33
N GLU A 540 -12.41 -11.02 -40.47
CA GLU A 540 -11.68 -10.16 -41.39
C GLU A 540 -10.34 -9.66 -40.82
N VAL A 541 -10.24 -9.63 -39.50
CA VAL A 541 -9.03 -9.22 -38.77
C VAL A 541 -7.90 -10.23 -38.99
N GLU A 542 -8.22 -11.53 -39.02
CA GLU A 542 -7.24 -12.61 -39.21
C GLU A 542 -6.69 -12.62 -40.65
N MET A 543 -7.51 -12.25 -41.67
CA MET A 543 -7.08 -12.13 -43.07
C MET A 543 -6.27 -10.86 -43.35
N ALA A 544 -6.58 -9.74 -42.66
CA ALA A 544 -5.82 -8.50 -42.82
C ALA A 544 -4.42 -8.61 -42.22
N VAL A 545 -4.28 -9.29 -41.10
CA VAL A 545 -3.00 -9.52 -40.39
C VAL A 545 -2.11 -10.50 -41.19
N THR A 546 -2.67 -11.62 -41.65
CA THR A 546 -1.91 -12.59 -42.46
C THR A 546 -1.51 -12.05 -43.82
N GLY A 547 -2.32 -11.17 -44.40
CA GLY A 547 -2.02 -10.50 -45.67
C GLY A 547 -0.88 -9.45 -45.57
N SER A 548 -0.86 -8.66 -44.48
CA SER A 548 0.16 -7.62 -44.27
C SER A 548 1.53 -8.18 -43.87
N VAL A 549 1.55 -9.29 -43.11
CA VAL A 549 2.80 -9.96 -42.74
C VAL A 549 3.46 -10.66 -43.92
N ARG A 550 2.67 -11.15 -44.88
CA ARG A 550 3.22 -11.73 -46.13
C ARG A 550 3.82 -10.68 -47.08
N THR A 551 3.32 -9.46 -47.09
CA THR A 551 3.86 -8.38 -47.95
C THR A 551 5.13 -7.72 -47.38
N GLN A 552 5.39 -7.83 -46.06
CA GLN A 552 6.63 -7.33 -45.44
C GLN A 552 7.78 -8.37 -45.39
N ARG A 553 7.49 -9.67 -45.50
CA ARG A 553 8.51 -10.68 -45.78
C ARG A 553 8.61 -10.84 -47.29
N GLY A 554 9.42 -9.99 -47.89
CA GLY A 554 9.80 -10.15 -49.27
C GLY A 554 10.26 -11.58 -49.55
N ASP A 555 9.66 -12.19 -50.57
CA ASP A 555 9.97 -13.53 -51.07
C ASP A 555 11.47 -13.63 -51.40
N PRO A 556 12.27 -14.48 -50.75
CA PRO A 556 13.69 -14.60 -51.09
C PRO A 556 13.96 -15.43 -52.35
N ASP A 557 12.93 -16.00 -52.99
CA ASP A 557 13.08 -16.84 -54.20
C ASP A 557 12.47 -16.17 -55.46
N GLY A 558 13.07 -15.01 -55.84
CA GLY A 558 12.87 -14.45 -57.18
C GLY A 558 13.65 -15.24 -58.24
N ARG A 559 12.98 -16.17 -58.91
CA ARG A 559 13.29 -16.55 -60.27
C ARG A 559 12.15 -16.22 -61.19
#